data_06b22b171e997f9b3b6e0969b9f2bd9e
#
_entry.id   06b22b171e997f9b3b6e0969b9f2bd9e
#
_cell.length_a   1.000
_cell.length_b   1.000
_cell.length_c   1.000
_cell.angle_alpha   90.00
_cell.angle_beta   90.00
_cell.angle_gamma   90.00
#
_symmetry.space_group_name_H-M   'P 1'
#
loop_
_entity.id
_entity.type
_entity.pdbx_description
1 polymer ?
#
loop_
_entity_poly.entity_id
_entity_poly.type
_entity_poly.pdbx_seq_one_letter_code
_entity_poly.pdbx_strand_id
1 'polypeptide(L)'
;MSEETQYRLGTKALHAGQVPDPTTNSRAVPIYQTTSYVFNSSEHAANLFALAEMGNIYTRIMNPTTDVLEKRLAEMDGGVGALAVSSGMASITLAVLNLAKAGDNIVSTNFLYGGTYNLFHYTLARMGIEVKFVDTANPQNVAAAIDENTKAVFTETIGNPKNNVDDFEALARVAHDNGIPLIVDNTVATPVLFRPFEHGADIVCYSLTKFIGGHGTSIGGAVVDSGKFDWSSGRFPEYTTPDPSYHGLVYHQALGNLAYILKMRVTLLRDLGPALSPFNAFQFLQGLESLHVRMPRHCENALKVAQFLESHPCVEWVNYPGLPSHPDYERAQKYLPAGQGGILGFGIKGGAASGAKFIDSVKLASHLANIGDAKTLVIHPATTTHQQLSPEEQASAGVTPDFVRVSVGIEDVEDIIADLDQALKASQA
;
A
#
# COMPACT_ATOMS: atom_id res chain seq x y z
N MET A 1 10.14 -15.10 -32.39
CA MET A 1 9.75 -14.44 -31.15
C MET A 1 10.81 -13.42 -30.84
N SER A 2 10.53 -12.13 -30.97
CA SER A 2 11.45 -11.06 -30.56
C SER A 2 11.63 -11.17 -29.04
N GLU A 3 12.87 -11.20 -28.54
CA GLU A 3 13.17 -11.03 -27.14
C GLU A 3 12.49 -9.74 -26.67
N GLU A 4 11.46 -9.85 -25.82
CA GLU A 4 10.86 -8.67 -25.19
C GLU A 4 11.94 -8.01 -24.35
N THR A 5 12.28 -6.79 -24.70
CA THR A 5 13.29 -5.99 -23.98
C THR A 5 12.80 -5.75 -22.57
N GLN A 6 13.41 -6.42 -21.59
CA GLN A 6 13.05 -6.24 -20.17
C GLN A 6 13.63 -4.92 -19.64
N TYR A 7 12.80 -3.88 -19.58
CA TYR A 7 13.20 -2.57 -19.06
C TYR A 7 13.43 -2.59 -17.55
N ARG A 8 14.35 -1.75 -17.08
CA ARG A 8 14.59 -1.50 -15.65
C ARG A 8 13.47 -0.64 -15.05
N LEU A 9 13.37 -0.64 -13.72
CA LEU A 9 12.27 -0.02 -12.96
C LEU A 9 12.00 1.45 -13.35
N GLY A 10 13.02 2.30 -13.42
CA GLY A 10 12.85 3.71 -13.80
C GLY A 10 12.28 3.88 -15.22
N THR A 11 12.65 3.02 -16.18
CA THR A 11 12.06 3.02 -17.52
C THR A 11 10.60 2.51 -17.48
N LYS A 12 10.32 1.47 -16.70
CA LYS A 12 8.95 0.97 -16.50
C LYS A 12 8.04 2.04 -15.91
N ALA A 13 8.51 2.81 -14.92
CA ALA A 13 7.77 3.92 -14.31
C ALA A 13 7.31 4.98 -15.34
N LEU A 14 8.05 5.14 -16.43
CA LEU A 14 7.76 6.12 -17.49
C LEU A 14 6.94 5.55 -18.65
N HIS A 15 7.16 4.28 -19.01
CA HIS A 15 6.71 3.75 -20.30
C HIS A 15 5.77 2.54 -20.20
N ALA A 16 5.78 1.79 -19.09
CA ALA A 16 5.00 0.56 -19.01
C ALA A 16 3.49 0.83 -19.12
N GLY A 17 2.80 -0.07 -19.82
CA GLY A 17 1.36 -0.02 -20.03
C GLY A 17 0.86 1.06 -20.98
N GLN A 18 1.75 1.88 -21.56
CA GLN A 18 1.37 2.99 -22.44
C GLN A 18 1.88 2.77 -23.88
N VAL A 19 0.99 3.06 -24.82
CA VAL A 19 1.32 3.29 -26.23
C VAL A 19 0.79 4.67 -26.64
N PRO A 20 1.34 5.34 -27.66
CA PRO A 20 0.70 6.55 -28.22
C PRO A 20 -0.76 6.27 -28.55
N ASP A 21 -1.65 7.25 -28.28
CA ASP A 21 -3.08 7.08 -28.56
C ASP A 21 -3.30 6.73 -30.05
N PRO A 22 -3.96 5.61 -30.36
CA PRO A 22 -4.03 5.12 -31.76
C PRO A 22 -4.86 6.02 -32.68
N THR A 23 -5.70 6.92 -32.12
CA THR A 23 -6.56 7.82 -32.88
C THR A 23 -5.87 9.16 -33.17
N THR A 24 -5.17 9.70 -32.16
CA THR A 24 -4.62 11.07 -32.21
C THR A 24 -3.10 11.13 -32.21
N ASN A 25 -2.42 9.99 -31.99
CA ASN A 25 -0.98 9.92 -31.72
C ASN A 25 -0.52 10.75 -30.51
N SER A 26 -1.42 11.04 -29.56
CA SER A 26 -1.06 11.73 -28.33
C SER A 26 0.04 10.99 -27.58
N ARG A 27 1.11 11.71 -27.21
CA ARG A 27 2.22 11.18 -26.43
C ARG A 27 1.83 10.99 -24.96
N ALA A 28 1.09 11.92 -24.37
CA ALA A 28 0.58 11.80 -23.03
C ALA A 28 -0.62 10.83 -23.00
N VAL A 29 -0.85 10.18 -21.86
CA VAL A 29 -2.03 9.33 -21.67
C VAL A 29 -3.28 10.22 -21.70
N PRO A 30 -4.25 10.00 -22.61
CA PRO A 30 -5.50 10.75 -22.63
C PRO A 30 -6.34 10.49 -21.37
N ILE A 31 -7.08 11.49 -20.91
CA ILE A 31 -8.07 11.34 -19.83
C ILE A 31 -9.42 11.00 -20.46
N TYR A 32 -9.83 9.75 -20.36
CA TYR A 32 -11.13 9.29 -20.85
C TYR A 32 -12.21 9.53 -19.78
N GLN A 33 -12.66 10.77 -19.66
CA GLN A 33 -13.69 11.19 -18.71
C GLN A 33 -15.07 10.85 -19.26
N THR A 34 -15.45 9.58 -19.21
CA THR A 34 -16.74 9.06 -19.67
C THR A 34 -17.25 7.99 -18.70
N THR A 35 -18.58 7.79 -18.67
CA THR A 35 -19.21 6.70 -17.89
C THR A 35 -19.28 5.40 -18.69
N SER A 36 -19.50 5.44 -19.98
CA SER A 36 -19.87 4.29 -20.82
C SER A 36 -19.29 4.40 -22.22
N TYR A 37 -19.28 3.27 -22.92
CA TYR A 37 -18.71 3.13 -24.25
C TYR A 37 -19.74 2.53 -25.21
N VAL A 38 -19.69 2.95 -26.47
CA VAL A 38 -20.62 2.46 -27.52
C VAL A 38 -20.11 1.10 -28.01
N PHE A 39 -21.03 0.15 -28.11
CA PHE A 39 -20.76 -1.17 -28.70
C PHE A 39 -20.82 -1.13 -30.22
N ASN A 40 -19.99 -1.95 -30.87
CA ASN A 40 -19.99 -2.07 -32.33
C ASN A 40 -21.24 -2.85 -32.88
N SER A 41 -21.73 -3.81 -32.08
CA SER A 41 -22.93 -4.63 -32.41
C SER A 41 -23.50 -5.26 -31.13
N SER A 42 -24.66 -5.87 -31.21
CA SER A 42 -25.25 -6.66 -30.11
C SER A 42 -24.39 -7.88 -29.75
N GLU A 43 -23.75 -8.50 -30.74
CA GLU A 43 -22.80 -9.62 -30.51
C GLU A 43 -21.54 -9.17 -29.77
N HIS A 44 -20.93 -8.06 -30.19
CA HIS A 44 -19.80 -7.45 -29.47
C HIS A 44 -20.19 -7.15 -28.02
N ALA A 45 -21.34 -6.55 -27.76
CA ALA A 45 -21.84 -6.32 -26.42
C ALA A 45 -21.92 -7.63 -25.60
N ALA A 46 -22.55 -8.66 -26.16
CA ALA A 46 -22.71 -9.96 -25.51
C ALA A 46 -21.34 -10.60 -25.16
N ASN A 47 -20.38 -10.54 -26.08
CA ASN A 47 -19.04 -11.08 -25.88
C ASN A 47 -18.29 -10.38 -24.73
N LEU A 48 -18.40 -9.04 -24.63
CA LEU A 48 -17.79 -8.26 -23.54
C LEU A 48 -18.39 -8.66 -22.18
N PHE A 49 -19.72 -8.78 -22.08
CA PHE A 49 -20.39 -9.19 -20.83
C PHE A 49 -20.12 -10.64 -20.45
N ALA A 50 -19.86 -11.51 -21.42
CA ALA A 50 -19.51 -12.92 -21.20
C ALA A 50 -18.01 -13.13 -20.92
N LEU A 51 -17.17 -12.08 -20.92
CA LEU A 51 -15.69 -12.14 -20.87
C LEU A 51 -15.08 -12.99 -22.00
N ALA A 52 -15.80 -13.18 -23.09
CA ALA A 52 -15.30 -13.82 -24.30
C ALA A 52 -14.41 -12.88 -25.14
N GLU A 53 -14.55 -11.58 -24.94
CA GLU A 53 -13.75 -10.51 -25.54
C GLU A 53 -13.40 -9.49 -24.46
N MET A 54 -12.19 -8.94 -24.50
CA MET A 54 -11.76 -7.87 -23.59
C MET A 54 -12.05 -6.51 -24.23
N GLY A 55 -12.58 -5.56 -23.43
CA GLY A 55 -12.87 -4.21 -23.93
C GLY A 55 -13.56 -3.33 -22.90
N ASN A 56 -13.91 -2.12 -23.32
CA ASN A 56 -14.50 -1.12 -22.43
C ASN A 56 -16.03 -1.22 -22.45
N ILE A 57 -16.65 -1.33 -21.28
CA ILE A 57 -18.11 -1.36 -21.09
C ILE A 57 -18.55 -0.12 -20.32
N TYR A 58 -17.99 0.06 -19.12
CA TYR A 58 -18.40 1.08 -18.17
C TYR A 58 -17.21 1.44 -17.26
N THR A 59 -16.97 2.73 -17.04
CA THR A 59 -15.77 3.24 -16.35
C THR A 59 -15.60 2.72 -14.92
N ARG A 60 -16.68 2.34 -14.22
CA ARG A 60 -16.57 1.71 -12.90
C ARG A 60 -15.74 0.42 -12.94
N ILE A 61 -15.82 -0.34 -14.04
CA ILE A 61 -15.18 -1.65 -14.18
C ILE A 61 -13.85 -1.51 -14.92
N MET A 62 -13.80 -0.69 -15.97
CA MET A 62 -12.65 -0.49 -16.84
C MET A 62 -12.68 0.88 -17.53
N ASN A 63 -11.51 1.51 -17.62
CA ASN A 63 -11.32 2.79 -18.29
C ASN A 63 -9.92 2.85 -18.89
N PRO A 64 -9.71 3.34 -20.13
CA PRO A 64 -8.40 3.32 -20.78
C PRO A 64 -7.31 4.10 -20.02
N THR A 65 -7.64 5.20 -19.34
CA THR A 65 -6.68 5.94 -18.50
C THR A 65 -6.27 5.12 -17.29
N THR A 66 -7.25 4.49 -16.62
CA THR A 66 -7.01 3.64 -15.44
C THR A 66 -6.25 2.37 -15.82
N ASP A 67 -6.51 1.79 -16.99
CA ASP A 67 -5.82 0.61 -17.52
C ASP A 67 -4.31 0.84 -17.67
N VAL A 68 -3.89 2.03 -18.13
CA VAL A 68 -2.46 2.38 -18.17
C VAL A 68 -1.84 2.41 -16.79
N LEU A 69 -2.53 2.97 -15.79
CA LEU A 69 -2.07 2.99 -14.40
C LEU A 69 -1.92 1.57 -13.84
N GLU A 70 -2.91 0.72 -14.06
CA GLU A 70 -2.93 -0.67 -13.60
C GLU A 70 -1.78 -1.48 -14.23
N LYS A 71 -1.61 -1.41 -15.55
CA LYS A 71 -0.52 -2.07 -16.26
C LYS A 71 0.85 -1.58 -15.79
N ARG A 72 1.00 -0.27 -15.56
CA ARG A 72 2.27 0.30 -15.08
C ARG A 72 2.63 -0.19 -13.70
N LEU A 73 1.66 -0.23 -12.77
CA LEU A 73 1.88 -0.76 -11.42
C LEU A 73 2.24 -2.25 -11.46
N ALA A 74 1.49 -3.06 -12.22
CA ALA A 74 1.78 -4.49 -12.39
C ALA A 74 3.20 -4.72 -12.91
N GLU A 75 3.61 -3.99 -13.94
CA GLU A 75 4.96 -4.07 -14.51
C GLU A 75 6.08 -3.62 -13.54
N MET A 76 5.83 -2.60 -12.72
CA MET A 76 6.80 -2.12 -11.74
C MET A 76 7.01 -3.14 -10.61
N ASP A 77 5.96 -3.82 -10.15
CA ASP A 77 6.04 -4.87 -9.14
C ASP A 77 6.49 -6.24 -9.70
N GLY A 78 6.33 -6.44 -11.02
CA GLY A 78 6.52 -7.74 -11.67
C GLY A 78 5.34 -8.69 -11.45
N GLY A 79 4.14 -8.14 -11.33
CA GLY A 79 2.85 -8.86 -11.23
C GLY A 79 2.22 -9.11 -12.60
N VAL A 80 1.18 -9.95 -12.62
CA VAL A 80 0.41 -10.29 -13.85
C VAL A 80 -0.69 -9.30 -14.15
N GLY A 81 -1.16 -8.54 -13.13
CA GLY A 81 -2.22 -7.57 -13.29
C GLY A 81 -2.43 -6.74 -12.04
N ALA A 82 -3.09 -5.61 -12.20
CA ALA A 82 -3.48 -4.74 -11.09
C ALA A 82 -4.93 -4.27 -11.23
N LEU A 83 -5.50 -3.82 -10.12
CA LEU A 83 -6.81 -3.21 -10.04
C LEU A 83 -6.71 -1.92 -9.26
N ALA A 84 -6.97 -0.79 -9.92
CA ALA A 84 -7.03 0.51 -9.29
C ALA A 84 -8.42 0.77 -8.70
N VAL A 85 -8.44 1.32 -7.49
CA VAL A 85 -9.66 1.56 -6.69
C VAL A 85 -9.62 2.94 -6.03
N SER A 86 -10.73 3.36 -5.46
CA SER A 86 -10.94 4.72 -4.97
C SER A 86 -10.06 5.14 -3.78
N SER A 87 -9.47 4.20 -3.04
CA SER A 87 -8.61 4.48 -1.88
C SER A 87 -7.75 3.28 -1.48
N GLY A 88 -6.69 3.50 -0.70
CA GLY A 88 -5.91 2.43 -0.09
C GLY A 88 -6.76 1.53 0.82
N MET A 89 -7.72 2.10 1.55
CA MET A 89 -8.65 1.29 2.36
C MET A 89 -9.53 0.38 1.49
N ALA A 90 -9.98 0.87 0.33
CA ALA A 90 -10.70 0.04 -0.63
C ALA A 90 -9.83 -1.10 -1.17
N SER A 91 -8.53 -0.85 -1.44
CA SER A 91 -7.61 -1.91 -1.91
C SER A 91 -7.48 -3.04 -0.88
N ILE A 92 -7.24 -2.71 0.39
CA ILE A 92 -7.12 -3.70 1.47
C ILE A 92 -8.45 -4.43 1.69
N THR A 93 -9.57 -3.70 1.72
CA THR A 93 -10.91 -4.29 1.89
C THR A 93 -11.21 -5.30 0.79
N LEU A 94 -11.02 -4.91 -0.49
CA LEU A 94 -11.28 -5.82 -1.60
C LEU A 94 -10.30 -6.99 -1.63
N ALA A 95 -9.02 -6.78 -1.28
CA ALA A 95 -8.04 -7.86 -1.22
C ALA A 95 -8.47 -8.95 -0.22
N VAL A 96 -8.96 -8.56 0.96
CA VAL A 96 -9.44 -9.52 1.97
C VAL A 96 -10.77 -10.15 1.56
N LEU A 97 -11.77 -9.36 1.14
CA LEU A 97 -13.09 -9.86 0.76
C LEU A 97 -13.06 -10.76 -0.49
N ASN A 98 -12.03 -10.68 -1.32
CA ASN A 98 -11.86 -11.59 -2.46
C ASN A 98 -11.43 -13.00 -2.04
N LEU A 99 -11.00 -13.17 -0.78
CA LEU A 99 -10.50 -14.43 -0.20
C LEU A 99 -11.38 -14.97 0.94
N ALA A 100 -11.90 -14.07 1.76
CA ALA A 100 -12.58 -14.39 3.02
C ALA A 100 -14.04 -13.97 3.01
N LYS A 101 -14.89 -14.75 3.63
CA LYS A 101 -16.32 -14.54 3.87
C LYS A 101 -16.66 -14.74 5.36
N ALA A 102 -17.91 -14.55 5.72
CA ALA A 102 -18.38 -14.81 7.08
C ALA A 102 -18.04 -16.24 7.54
N GLY A 103 -17.40 -16.35 8.70
CA GLY A 103 -16.88 -17.60 9.27
C GLY A 103 -15.39 -17.85 8.98
N ASP A 104 -14.80 -17.12 8.03
CA ASP A 104 -13.35 -17.18 7.77
C ASP A 104 -12.57 -16.20 8.67
N ASN A 105 -11.25 -16.37 8.69
CA ASN A 105 -10.34 -15.44 9.36
C ASN A 105 -9.09 -15.16 8.53
N ILE A 106 -8.35 -14.11 8.92
CA ILE A 106 -7.00 -13.83 8.46
C ILE A 106 -6.07 -13.63 9.66
N VAL A 107 -4.77 -13.90 9.48
CA VAL A 107 -3.73 -13.56 10.46
C VAL A 107 -3.04 -12.28 10.03
N SER A 108 -2.93 -11.31 10.93
CA SER A 108 -2.34 -10.00 10.63
C SER A 108 -1.32 -9.59 11.67
N THR A 109 -0.32 -8.81 11.23
CA THR A 109 0.50 -8.04 12.18
C THR A 109 -0.39 -7.11 13.01
N ASN A 110 0.02 -6.81 14.24
CA ASN A 110 -0.59 -5.78 15.08
C ASN A 110 -0.01 -4.37 14.82
N PHE A 111 1.05 -4.26 14.02
CA PHE A 111 1.74 -3.01 13.70
C PHE A 111 1.25 -2.44 12.37
N LEU A 112 0.03 -1.92 12.36
CA LEU A 112 -0.68 -1.45 11.18
C LEU A 112 -0.94 0.06 11.19
N TYR A 113 -1.15 0.59 10.01
CA TYR A 113 -1.85 1.87 9.88
C TYR A 113 -3.18 1.84 10.64
N GLY A 114 -3.48 2.90 11.41
CA GLY A 114 -4.67 2.92 12.28
C GLY A 114 -5.99 2.68 11.55
N GLY A 115 -6.11 3.11 10.28
CA GLY A 115 -7.28 2.81 9.46
C GLY A 115 -7.41 1.32 9.12
N THR A 116 -6.31 0.64 8.85
CA THR A 116 -6.26 -0.81 8.60
C THR A 116 -6.61 -1.58 9.88
N TYR A 117 -6.06 -1.17 11.02
CA TYR A 117 -6.43 -1.74 12.32
C TYR A 117 -7.93 -1.63 12.58
N ASN A 118 -8.52 -0.46 12.40
CA ASN A 118 -9.97 -0.24 12.59
C ASN A 118 -10.82 -1.07 11.61
N LEU A 119 -10.40 -1.16 10.33
CA LEU A 119 -11.05 -2.02 9.36
C LEU A 119 -11.06 -3.49 9.85
N PHE A 120 -9.93 -3.99 10.29
CA PHE A 120 -9.74 -5.38 10.69
C PHE A 120 -10.44 -5.69 12.01
N HIS A 121 -10.25 -4.86 13.01
CA HIS A 121 -10.78 -5.12 14.35
C HIS A 121 -12.29 -4.93 14.45
N TYR A 122 -12.85 -3.89 13.80
CA TYR A 122 -14.26 -3.54 13.98
C TYR A 122 -15.12 -3.83 12.75
N THR A 123 -14.66 -3.45 11.56
CA THR A 123 -15.50 -3.50 10.36
C THR A 123 -15.63 -4.92 9.82
N LEU A 124 -14.53 -5.65 9.65
CA LEU A 124 -14.56 -7.04 9.18
C LEU A 124 -15.25 -7.96 10.20
N ALA A 125 -15.10 -7.71 11.50
CA ALA A 125 -15.80 -8.46 12.53
C ALA A 125 -17.34 -8.36 12.38
N ARG A 126 -17.87 -7.20 11.98
CA ARG A 126 -19.30 -7.02 11.67
C ARG A 126 -19.74 -7.78 10.42
N MET A 127 -18.80 -8.08 9.51
CA MET A 127 -19.04 -8.89 8.33
C MET A 127 -18.84 -10.40 8.61
N GLY A 128 -18.54 -10.76 9.87
CA GLY A 128 -18.31 -12.14 10.29
C GLY A 128 -16.93 -12.68 9.96
N ILE A 129 -15.98 -11.84 9.60
CA ILE A 129 -14.57 -12.20 9.32
C ILE A 129 -13.74 -11.82 10.54
N GLU A 130 -13.09 -12.81 11.17
CA GLU A 130 -12.18 -12.59 12.28
C GLU A 130 -10.80 -12.17 11.78
N VAL A 131 -10.12 -11.29 12.52
CA VAL A 131 -8.70 -10.99 12.30
C VAL A 131 -7.91 -11.32 13.55
N LYS A 132 -6.98 -12.25 13.43
CA LYS A 132 -6.08 -12.67 14.50
C LYS A 132 -4.81 -11.84 14.44
N PHE A 133 -4.69 -10.89 15.37
CA PHE A 133 -3.52 -10.02 15.46
C PHE A 133 -2.40 -10.74 16.21
N VAL A 134 -1.19 -10.74 15.61
CA VAL A 134 0.01 -11.36 16.19
C VAL A 134 1.23 -10.47 16.02
N ASP A 135 2.26 -10.70 16.83
CA ASP A 135 3.59 -10.11 16.60
C ASP A 135 4.30 -10.91 15.49
N THR A 136 4.35 -10.35 14.31
CA THR A 136 4.98 -10.92 13.10
C THR A 136 6.51 -10.90 13.12
N ALA A 137 7.13 -10.20 14.07
CA ALA A 137 8.58 -10.24 14.26
C ALA A 137 9.09 -11.68 14.52
N ASN A 138 8.21 -12.55 15.06
CA ASN A 138 8.43 -13.98 15.16
C ASN A 138 7.42 -14.74 14.26
N PRO A 139 7.84 -15.32 13.13
CA PRO A 139 6.96 -16.07 12.22
C PRO A 139 6.25 -17.26 12.86
N GLN A 140 6.75 -17.81 13.98
CA GLN A 140 6.07 -18.89 14.72
C GLN A 140 4.74 -18.44 15.33
N ASN A 141 4.60 -17.16 15.70
CA ASN A 141 3.34 -16.62 16.18
C ASN A 141 2.27 -16.66 15.06
N VAL A 142 2.68 -16.38 13.82
CA VAL A 142 1.80 -16.49 12.65
C VAL A 142 1.40 -17.93 12.42
N ALA A 143 2.36 -18.87 12.41
CA ALA A 143 2.09 -20.28 12.23
C ALA A 143 1.12 -20.84 13.30
N ALA A 144 1.28 -20.43 14.56
CA ALA A 144 0.42 -20.87 15.67
C ALA A 144 -1.02 -20.29 15.58
N ALA A 145 -1.22 -19.18 14.89
CA ALA A 145 -2.53 -18.54 14.74
C ALA A 145 -3.33 -19.06 13.54
N ILE A 146 -2.68 -19.72 12.57
CA ILE A 146 -3.33 -20.24 11.37
C ILE A 146 -4.17 -21.48 11.74
N ASP A 147 -5.41 -21.53 11.21
CA ASP A 147 -6.32 -22.66 11.28
C ASP A 147 -6.96 -22.99 9.92
N GLU A 148 -7.94 -23.89 9.92
CA GLU A 148 -8.67 -24.31 8.72
C GLU A 148 -9.47 -23.20 8.03
N ASN A 149 -9.90 -22.16 8.78
CA ASN A 149 -10.67 -21.04 8.30
C ASN A 149 -9.77 -19.85 7.90
N THR A 150 -8.46 -19.93 8.12
CA THR A 150 -7.53 -18.84 7.77
C THR A 150 -7.37 -18.75 6.26
N LYS A 151 -7.54 -17.54 5.70
CA LYS A 151 -7.51 -17.27 4.25
C LYS A 151 -6.30 -16.47 3.77
N ALA A 152 -5.63 -15.76 4.65
CA ALA A 152 -4.43 -14.99 4.29
C ALA A 152 -3.59 -14.65 5.52
N VAL A 153 -2.32 -14.34 5.27
CA VAL A 153 -1.46 -13.57 6.18
C VAL A 153 -1.35 -12.16 5.63
N PHE A 154 -1.45 -11.14 6.49
CA PHE A 154 -1.34 -9.72 6.12
C PHE A 154 -0.25 -9.01 6.91
N THR A 155 0.59 -8.23 6.23
CA THR A 155 1.58 -7.33 6.86
C THR A 155 1.78 -6.05 6.05
N GLU A 156 2.47 -5.06 6.65
CA GLU A 156 2.96 -3.85 5.97
C GLU A 156 4.48 -3.95 5.75
N THR A 157 4.99 -3.42 4.64
CA THR A 157 6.44 -3.45 4.35
C THR A 157 7.24 -2.68 5.39
N ILE A 158 6.75 -1.50 5.74
CA ILE A 158 7.25 -0.68 6.83
C ILE A 158 6.03 -0.28 7.64
N GLY A 159 5.92 -0.79 8.86
CA GLY A 159 4.76 -0.54 9.72
C GLY A 159 4.61 0.93 10.09
N ASN A 160 3.39 1.41 10.19
CA ASN A 160 3.09 2.79 10.53
C ASN A 160 2.17 2.87 11.75
N PRO A 161 2.62 3.40 12.92
CA PRO A 161 3.77 4.31 13.07
C PRO A 161 5.08 3.65 13.54
N LYS A 162 5.10 2.35 13.80
CA LYS A 162 6.22 1.67 14.48
C LYS A 162 7.49 1.54 13.62
N ASN A 163 7.40 1.70 12.29
CA ASN A 163 8.50 1.53 11.34
C ASN A 163 9.22 0.17 11.43
N ASN A 164 8.56 -0.87 11.96
CA ASN A 164 9.09 -2.23 11.97
C ASN A 164 9.20 -2.80 10.55
N VAL A 165 10.12 -3.72 10.37
CA VAL A 165 10.34 -4.46 9.11
C VAL A 165 10.29 -5.94 9.42
N ASP A 166 9.37 -6.67 8.80
CA ASP A 166 9.19 -8.11 9.01
C ASP A 166 10.16 -8.96 8.18
N ASP A 167 10.27 -10.24 8.50
CA ASP A 167 10.94 -11.23 7.65
C ASP A 167 9.95 -11.77 6.60
N PHE A 168 9.85 -11.09 5.46
CA PHE A 168 8.87 -11.41 4.41
C PHE A 168 9.01 -12.82 3.86
N GLU A 169 10.24 -13.29 3.67
CA GLU A 169 10.48 -14.66 3.17
C GLU A 169 10.06 -15.72 4.17
N ALA A 170 10.21 -15.46 5.47
CA ALA A 170 9.75 -16.37 6.51
C ALA A 170 8.21 -16.34 6.62
N LEU A 171 7.57 -15.17 6.54
CA LEU A 171 6.11 -15.04 6.52
C LEU A 171 5.50 -15.72 5.30
N ALA A 172 6.10 -15.54 4.11
CA ALA A 172 5.66 -16.20 2.88
C ALA A 172 5.72 -17.72 2.99
N ARG A 173 6.82 -18.28 3.53
CA ARG A 173 6.91 -19.72 3.77
C ARG A 173 5.81 -20.23 4.70
N VAL A 174 5.59 -19.55 5.82
CA VAL A 174 4.52 -19.92 6.76
C VAL A 174 3.15 -19.90 6.09
N ALA A 175 2.86 -18.87 5.30
CA ALA A 175 1.60 -18.77 4.56
C ALA A 175 1.47 -19.92 3.53
N HIS A 176 2.47 -20.12 2.69
CA HIS A 176 2.46 -21.12 1.62
C HIS A 176 2.43 -22.56 2.16
N ASP A 177 3.16 -22.86 3.25
CA ASP A 177 3.11 -24.19 3.90
C ASP A 177 1.69 -24.54 4.41
N ASN A 178 0.85 -23.51 4.61
CA ASN A 178 -0.56 -23.65 5.00
C ASN A 178 -1.54 -23.44 3.82
N GLY A 179 -1.04 -23.30 2.59
CA GLY A 179 -1.86 -23.14 1.37
C GLY A 179 -2.65 -21.84 1.32
N ILE A 180 -2.16 -20.77 1.94
CA ILE A 180 -2.78 -19.44 1.95
C ILE A 180 -1.80 -18.37 1.44
N PRO A 181 -2.28 -17.26 0.82
CA PRO A 181 -1.43 -16.21 0.30
C PRO A 181 -0.91 -15.26 1.39
N LEU A 182 0.24 -14.63 1.10
CA LEU A 182 0.76 -13.47 1.81
C LEU A 182 0.33 -12.18 1.10
N ILE A 183 -0.37 -11.32 1.83
CA ILE A 183 -0.75 -9.96 1.39
C ILE A 183 0.20 -8.95 2.04
N VAL A 184 0.80 -8.07 1.26
CA VAL A 184 1.69 -7.01 1.76
C VAL A 184 1.16 -5.64 1.36
N ASP A 185 0.91 -4.76 2.32
CA ASP A 185 0.73 -3.34 2.04
C ASP A 185 2.10 -2.68 1.84
N ASN A 186 2.39 -2.31 0.59
CA ASN A 186 3.68 -1.74 0.19
C ASN A 186 3.63 -0.22 0.00
N THR A 187 2.69 0.44 0.65
CA THR A 187 2.43 1.89 0.50
C THR A 187 3.65 2.75 0.84
N VAL A 188 4.38 2.42 1.91
CA VAL A 188 5.51 3.24 2.40
C VAL A 188 6.77 3.01 1.57
N ALA A 189 7.08 1.77 1.23
CA ALA A 189 8.29 1.45 0.46
C ALA A 189 8.10 1.70 -1.04
N THR A 190 6.91 1.52 -1.59
CA THR A 190 6.62 1.58 -3.03
C THR A 190 7.42 0.55 -3.85
N PRO A 191 7.12 0.31 -5.13
CA PRO A 191 7.92 -0.60 -5.95
C PRO A 191 9.39 -0.18 -6.12
N VAL A 192 9.72 1.06 -5.74
CA VAL A 192 11.07 1.60 -5.89
C VAL A 192 12.02 1.07 -4.82
N LEU A 193 11.56 0.98 -3.58
CA LEU A 193 12.42 0.51 -2.47
C LEU A 193 12.27 -0.99 -2.22
N PHE A 194 11.07 -1.55 -2.49
CA PHE A 194 10.77 -2.95 -2.23
C PHE A 194 9.77 -3.52 -3.24
N ARG A 195 10.05 -4.70 -3.75
CA ARG A 195 9.15 -5.47 -4.62
C ARG A 195 8.77 -6.77 -3.92
N PRO A 196 7.61 -6.80 -3.23
CA PRO A 196 7.23 -7.92 -2.37
C PRO A 196 7.19 -9.28 -3.06
N PHE A 197 6.87 -9.33 -4.36
CA PHE A 197 6.83 -10.57 -5.15
C PHE A 197 8.19 -11.26 -5.33
N GLU A 198 9.30 -10.54 -5.16
CA GLU A 198 10.65 -11.10 -5.16
C GLU A 198 10.97 -11.83 -3.86
N HIS A 199 10.16 -11.57 -2.80
CA HIS A 199 10.30 -12.14 -1.47
C HIS A 199 9.13 -13.03 -1.04
N GLY A 200 8.34 -13.51 -2.02
CA GLY A 200 7.31 -14.52 -1.82
C GLY A 200 5.92 -13.99 -1.48
N ALA A 201 5.67 -12.69 -1.50
CA ALA A 201 4.31 -12.17 -1.43
C ALA A 201 3.50 -12.58 -2.67
N ASP A 202 2.18 -12.71 -2.50
CA ASP A 202 1.26 -13.09 -3.56
C ASP A 202 0.41 -11.92 -4.03
N ILE A 203 0.05 -11.04 -3.10
CA ILE A 203 -0.83 -9.90 -3.31
C ILE A 203 -0.18 -8.67 -2.68
N VAL A 204 -0.19 -7.56 -3.40
CA VAL A 204 0.32 -6.27 -2.91
C VAL A 204 -0.80 -5.25 -2.92
N CYS A 205 -0.94 -4.53 -1.80
CA CYS A 205 -1.86 -3.40 -1.66
C CYS A 205 -1.09 -2.07 -1.65
N TYR A 206 -1.71 -1.04 -2.19
CA TYR A 206 -1.20 0.33 -2.17
C TYR A 206 -2.26 1.35 -1.82
N SER A 207 -1.92 2.32 -0.99
CA SER A 207 -2.53 3.63 -1.03
C SER A 207 -1.76 4.51 -2.03
N LEU A 208 -2.32 4.69 -3.22
CA LEU A 208 -1.74 5.56 -4.26
C LEU A 208 -1.68 7.02 -3.82
N THR A 209 -2.52 7.38 -2.85
CA THR A 209 -2.62 8.69 -2.19
C THR A 209 -1.29 9.19 -1.63
N LYS A 210 -0.40 8.25 -1.25
CA LYS A 210 0.84 8.53 -0.50
C LYS A 210 2.01 8.77 -1.47
N PHE A 211 3.14 8.14 -1.28
CA PHE A 211 4.36 8.34 -2.07
C PHE A 211 4.16 8.17 -3.58
N ILE A 212 3.28 7.28 -4.03
CA ILE A 212 3.02 7.07 -5.47
C ILE A 212 2.47 8.36 -6.08
N GLY A 213 1.41 8.94 -5.52
CA GLY A 213 0.90 10.25 -5.96
C GLY A 213 1.87 11.37 -5.62
N GLY A 214 2.34 11.41 -4.38
CA GLY A 214 3.43 12.26 -3.90
C GLY A 214 3.14 13.75 -3.75
N HIS A 215 1.89 14.21 -3.98
CA HIS A 215 1.55 15.64 -4.03
C HIS A 215 0.33 16.01 -3.19
N GLY A 216 -0.28 15.06 -2.48
CA GLY A 216 -1.46 15.31 -1.64
C GLY A 216 -2.71 15.75 -2.42
N THR A 217 -2.78 15.49 -3.73
CA THR A 217 -3.84 16.01 -4.62
C THR A 217 -4.97 15.04 -4.87
N SER A 218 -4.73 13.73 -4.78
CA SER A 218 -5.70 12.70 -5.14
C SER A 218 -5.72 11.54 -4.16
N ILE A 219 -6.90 10.97 -3.98
CA ILE A 219 -7.10 9.73 -3.21
C ILE A 219 -7.28 8.57 -4.19
N GLY A 220 -6.57 7.46 -3.93
CA GLY A 220 -6.68 6.24 -4.71
C GLY A 220 -5.98 5.08 -4.02
N GLY A 221 -6.24 3.88 -4.51
CA GLY A 221 -5.59 2.64 -4.08
C GLY A 221 -5.38 1.71 -5.27
N ALA A 222 -4.61 0.66 -5.05
CA ALA A 222 -4.45 -0.41 -6.02
C ALA A 222 -4.17 -1.75 -5.32
N VAL A 223 -4.60 -2.82 -5.97
CA VAL A 223 -4.19 -4.19 -5.66
C VAL A 223 -3.39 -4.71 -6.85
N VAL A 224 -2.25 -5.34 -6.60
CA VAL A 224 -1.44 -6.01 -7.62
C VAL A 224 -1.37 -7.49 -7.29
N ASP A 225 -1.54 -8.34 -8.30
CA ASP A 225 -1.51 -9.80 -8.20
C ASP A 225 -0.21 -10.34 -8.81
N SER A 226 0.48 -11.19 -8.08
CA SER A 226 1.68 -11.87 -8.58
C SER A 226 1.36 -12.86 -9.72
N GLY A 227 0.14 -13.43 -9.72
CA GLY A 227 -0.28 -14.54 -10.57
C GLY A 227 0.44 -15.87 -10.30
N LYS A 228 1.12 -15.97 -9.15
CA LYS A 228 1.93 -17.16 -8.79
C LYS A 228 1.24 -18.09 -7.79
N PHE A 229 0.24 -17.59 -7.05
CA PHE A 229 -0.45 -18.38 -6.05
C PHE A 229 -1.34 -19.44 -6.70
N ASP A 230 -1.30 -20.66 -6.16
CA ASP A 230 -2.14 -21.79 -6.63
C ASP A 230 -3.55 -21.75 -6.02
N TRP A 231 -4.48 -21.16 -6.75
CA TRP A 231 -5.91 -21.10 -6.38
C TRP A 231 -6.60 -22.47 -6.44
N SER A 232 -5.97 -23.53 -6.96
CA SER A 232 -6.53 -24.87 -7.06
C SER A 232 -6.25 -25.78 -5.85
N SER A 233 -5.55 -25.27 -4.84
CA SER A 233 -5.15 -26.00 -3.63
C SER A 233 -6.30 -26.59 -2.79
N GLY A 234 -7.55 -26.22 -3.07
CA GLY A 234 -8.74 -26.64 -2.31
C GLY A 234 -9.12 -25.70 -1.17
N ARG A 235 -8.26 -24.75 -0.79
CA ARG A 235 -8.52 -23.75 0.26
C ARG A 235 -9.50 -22.64 -0.19
N PHE A 236 -9.65 -22.45 -1.52
CA PHE A 236 -10.41 -21.37 -2.14
C PHE A 236 -11.40 -21.91 -3.19
N PRO A 237 -12.49 -22.59 -2.76
CA PRO A 237 -13.46 -23.21 -3.67
C PRO A 237 -14.14 -22.20 -4.60
N GLU A 238 -14.23 -20.91 -4.21
CA GLU A 238 -14.80 -19.84 -5.01
C GLU A 238 -14.00 -19.52 -6.29
N TYR A 239 -12.80 -20.05 -6.46
CA TYR A 239 -12.02 -19.97 -7.69
C TYR A 239 -12.16 -21.19 -8.58
N THR A 240 -12.55 -22.32 -8.00
CA THR A 240 -12.56 -23.65 -8.68
C THR A 240 -13.95 -24.23 -8.87
N THR A 241 -14.99 -23.59 -8.33
CA THR A 241 -16.40 -23.98 -8.51
C THR A 241 -17.14 -22.95 -9.36
N PRO A 242 -18.24 -23.34 -10.05
CA PRO A 242 -19.05 -22.42 -10.86
C PRO A 242 -19.60 -21.27 -10.03
N ASP A 243 -19.38 -20.01 -10.47
CA ASP A 243 -19.96 -18.83 -9.85
C ASP A 243 -21.37 -18.57 -10.44
N PRO A 244 -22.44 -18.70 -9.63
CA PRO A 244 -23.81 -18.46 -10.12
C PRO A 244 -24.06 -16.98 -10.49
N SER A 245 -23.30 -16.03 -9.92
CA SER A 245 -23.42 -14.61 -10.23
C SER A 245 -22.79 -14.23 -11.57
N TYR A 246 -21.98 -15.15 -12.15
CA TYR A 246 -21.29 -14.96 -13.42
C TYR A 246 -21.52 -16.15 -14.38
N HIS A 247 -22.79 -16.56 -14.55
CA HIS A 247 -23.22 -17.60 -15.50
C HIS A 247 -22.52 -18.96 -15.35
N GLY A 248 -22.06 -19.28 -14.12
CA GLY A 248 -21.36 -20.54 -13.85
C GLY A 248 -19.87 -20.52 -14.24
N LEU A 249 -19.26 -19.36 -14.42
CA LEU A 249 -17.83 -19.25 -14.71
C LEU A 249 -17.00 -19.87 -13.57
N VAL A 250 -16.02 -20.69 -13.93
CA VAL A 250 -14.98 -21.20 -13.01
C VAL A 250 -13.72 -20.36 -13.25
N TYR A 251 -13.44 -19.43 -12.34
CA TYR A 251 -12.40 -18.39 -12.54
C TYR A 251 -11.02 -18.97 -12.83
N HIS A 252 -10.57 -19.98 -12.05
CA HIS A 252 -9.27 -20.61 -12.23
C HIS A 252 -9.13 -21.25 -13.62
N GLN A 253 -10.17 -21.93 -14.11
CA GLN A 253 -10.14 -22.58 -15.43
C GLN A 253 -10.19 -21.58 -16.59
N ALA A 254 -11.00 -20.52 -16.45
CA ALA A 254 -11.22 -19.56 -17.52
C ALA A 254 -10.10 -18.51 -17.63
N LEU A 255 -9.50 -18.11 -16.50
CA LEU A 255 -8.60 -16.96 -16.41
C LEU A 255 -7.17 -17.31 -15.98
N GLY A 256 -6.93 -18.55 -15.55
CA GLY A 256 -5.59 -19.01 -15.16
C GLY A 256 -4.98 -18.14 -14.05
N ASN A 257 -3.79 -17.62 -14.29
CA ASN A 257 -3.05 -16.78 -13.35
C ASN A 257 -3.67 -15.38 -13.12
N LEU A 258 -4.64 -14.96 -13.93
CA LEU A 258 -5.40 -13.73 -13.75
C LEU A 258 -6.68 -13.92 -12.90
N ALA A 259 -6.95 -15.13 -12.41
CA ALA A 259 -8.20 -15.46 -11.73
C ALA A 259 -8.49 -14.54 -10.54
N TYR A 260 -7.50 -14.24 -9.70
CA TYR A 260 -7.67 -13.40 -8.52
C TYR A 260 -8.06 -11.96 -8.88
N ILE A 261 -7.26 -11.33 -9.73
CA ILE A 261 -7.44 -9.89 -10.02
C ILE A 261 -8.67 -9.64 -10.88
N LEU A 262 -8.99 -10.52 -11.83
CA LEU A 262 -10.17 -10.36 -12.68
C LEU A 262 -11.46 -10.73 -11.92
N LYS A 263 -11.46 -11.75 -11.05
CA LYS A 263 -12.60 -12.01 -10.17
C LYS A 263 -12.90 -10.77 -9.31
N MET A 264 -11.90 -10.15 -8.69
CA MET A 264 -12.08 -8.93 -7.90
C MET A 264 -12.70 -7.80 -8.73
N ARG A 265 -12.27 -7.62 -9.99
CA ARG A 265 -12.80 -6.62 -10.91
C ARG A 265 -14.28 -6.84 -11.24
N VAL A 266 -14.62 -8.08 -11.64
CA VAL A 266 -15.96 -8.37 -12.17
C VAL A 266 -17.00 -8.70 -11.09
N THR A 267 -16.57 -8.86 -9.84
CA THR A 267 -17.43 -9.04 -8.67
C THR A 267 -17.36 -7.83 -7.74
N LEU A 268 -16.35 -7.75 -6.88
CA LEU A 268 -16.31 -6.78 -5.79
C LEU A 268 -16.22 -5.33 -6.28
N LEU A 269 -15.38 -5.01 -7.27
CA LEU A 269 -15.33 -3.65 -7.83
C LEU A 269 -16.67 -3.30 -8.49
N ARG A 270 -17.26 -4.21 -9.27
CA ARG A 270 -18.55 -4.01 -9.92
C ARG A 270 -19.67 -3.74 -8.92
N ASP A 271 -19.75 -4.56 -7.86
CA ASP A 271 -20.89 -4.62 -6.95
C ASP A 271 -20.80 -3.62 -5.80
N LEU A 272 -19.61 -3.44 -5.21
CA LEU A 272 -19.36 -2.49 -4.11
C LEU A 272 -19.02 -1.09 -4.63
N GLY A 273 -18.48 -0.98 -5.83
CA GLY A 273 -18.35 0.27 -6.57
C GLY A 273 -17.21 1.22 -6.20
N PRO A 274 -16.09 0.82 -5.53
CA PRO A 274 -15.02 1.75 -5.18
C PRO A 274 -14.11 2.07 -6.38
N ALA A 275 -14.69 2.56 -7.47
CA ALA A 275 -13.99 2.87 -8.72
C ALA A 275 -13.11 4.12 -8.58
N LEU A 276 -11.94 4.09 -9.23
CA LEU A 276 -11.05 5.23 -9.33
C LEU A 276 -11.51 6.16 -10.47
N SER A 277 -11.51 7.48 -10.22
CA SER A 277 -11.73 8.48 -11.27
C SER A 277 -10.59 8.47 -12.30
N PRO A 278 -10.88 8.52 -13.62
CA PRO A 278 -9.84 8.65 -14.65
C PRO A 278 -8.95 9.89 -14.46
N PHE A 279 -9.48 10.97 -13.93
CA PHE A 279 -8.70 12.17 -13.59
C PHE A 279 -7.68 11.89 -12.49
N ASN A 280 -8.08 11.16 -11.42
CA ASN A 280 -7.15 10.75 -10.37
C ASN A 280 -6.12 9.75 -10.90
N ALA A 281 -6.53 8.80 -11.77
CA ALA A 281 -5.61 7.87 -12.41
C ALA A 281 -4.52 8.60 -13.20
N PHE A 282 -4.88 9.65 -13.95
CA PHE A 282 -3.92 10.50 -14.65
C PHE A 282 -2.92 11.18 -13.70
N GLN A 283 -3.39 11.71 -12.56
CA GLN A 283 -2.49 12.32 -11.57
C GLN A 283 -1.53 11.30 -10.95
N PHE A 284 -1.97 10.08 -10.70
CA PHE A 284 -1.10 9.00 -10.21
C PHE A 284 -0.08 8.56 -11.27
N LEU A 285 -0.44 8.56 -12.54
CA LEU A 285 0.52 8.32 -13.62
C LEU A 285 1.64 9.37 -13.62
N GLN A 286 1.32 10.65 -13.44
CA GLN A 286 2.32 11.70 -13.30
C GLN A 286 3.19 11.51 -12.05
N GLY A 287 2.61 11.09 -10.93
CA GLY A 287 3.35 10.75 -9.71
C GLY A 287 4.31 9.58 -9.91
N LEU A 288 3.88 8.52 -10.61
CA LEU A 288 4.71 7.35 -10.92
C LEU A 288 5.94 7.72 -11.76
N GLU A 289 5.78 8.62 -12.74
CA GLU A 289 6.86 9.01 -13.63
C GLU A 289 8.08 9.61 -12.89
N SER A 290 7.88 10.24 -11.75
CA SER A 290 8.95 10.80 -10.93
C SER A 290 9.28 9.97 -9.67
N LEU A 291 8.57 8.87 -9.42
CA LEU A 291 8.68 8.11 -8.18
C LEU A 291 10.10 7.58 -7.93
N HIS A 292 10.76 7.08 -8.97
CA HIS A 292 12.10 6.51 -8.90
C HIS A 292 13.22 7.53 -8.61
N VAL A 293 12.93 8.83 -8.71
CA VAL A 293 13.85 9.91 -8.31
C VAL A 293 13.42 10.55 -6.98
N ARG A 294 12.11 10.55 -6.65
CA ARG A 294 11.61 11.08 -5.37
C ARG A 294 11.93 10.15 -4.19
N MET A 295 11.72 8.85 -4.32
CA MET A 295 11.93 7.91 -3.22
C MET A 295 13.37 7.91 -2.66
N PRO A 296 14.44 7.87 -3.49
CA PRO A 296 15.80 8.03 -2.99
C PRO A 296 16.01 9.34 -2.23
N ARG A 297 15.45 10.45 -2.71
CA ARG A 297 15.56 11.76 -2.04
C ARG A 297 14.83 11.78 -0.69
N HIS A 298 13.61 11.21 -0.61
CA HIS A 298 12.91 11.03 0.66
C HIS A 298 13.75 10.24 1.67
N CYS A 299 14.35 9.12 1.25
CA CYS A 299 15.17 8.27 2.13
C CYS A 299 16.46 8.97 2.58
N GLU A 300 17.16 9.66 1.66
CA GLU A 300 18.35 10.44 1.98
C GLU A 300 18.05 11.51 3.02
N ASN A 301 17.00 12.29 2.81
CA ASN A 301 16.57 13.32 3.73
C ASN A 301 16.15 12.71 5.09
N ALA A 302 15.35 11.62 5.07
CA ALA A 302 14.91 10.97 6.30
C ALA A 302 16.08 10.43 7.15
N LEU A 303 17.10 9.85 6.52
CA LEU A 303 18.29 9.38 7.23
C LEU A 303 19.05 10.54 7.90
N LYS A 304 19.27 11.66 7.15
CA LYS A 304 19.96 12.83 7.72
C LYS A 304 19.17 13.48 8.86
N VAL A 305 17.84 13.58 8.71
CA VAL A 305 16.96 14.07 9.77
C VAL A 305 16.97 13.15 10.99
N ALA A 306 16.92 11.83 10.78
CA ALA A 306 16.98 10.85 11.87
C ALA A 306 18.31 10.94 12.65
N GLN A 307 19.45 11.04 11.96
CA GLN A 307 20.78 11.23 12.58
C GLN A 307 20.87 12.55 13.36
N PHE A 308 20.32 13.63 12.82
CA PHE A 308 20.23 14.91 13.53
C PHE A 308 19.42 14.77 14.82
N LEU A 309 18.23 14.16 14.74
CA LEU A 309 17.36 13.98 15.90
C LEU A 309 17.97 13.06 16.96
N GLU A 310 18.68 11.99 16.55
CA GLU A 310 19.32 11.04 17.48
C GLU A 310 20.39 11.73 18.36
N SER A 311 21.03 12.79 17.85
CA SER A 311 22.02 13.57 18.59
C SER A 311 21.44 14.80 19.29
N HIS A 312 20.16 15.12 19.11
CA HIS A 312 19.58 16.37 19.60
C HIS A 312 19.22 16.31 21.09
N PRO A 313 19.61 17.32 21.94
CA PRO A 313 19.44 17.27 23.39
C PRO A 313 17.97 17.24 23.85
N CYS A 314 17.01 17.67 23.03
CA CYS A 314 15.56 17.66 23.34
C CYS A 314 14.86 16.36 22.89
N VAL A 315 15.58 15.40 22.32
CA VAL A 315 15.05 14.11 21.85
C VAL A 315 15.46 13.00 22.80
N GLU A 316 14.57 12.07 23.10
CA GLU A 316 14.84 10.92 23.97
C GLU A 316 15.20 9.66 23.16
N TRP A 317 14.49 9.45 22.05
CA TRP A 317 14.69 8.30 21.16
C TRP A 317 14.26 8.64 19.73
N VAL A 318 14.83 7.92 18.76
CA VAL A 318 14.46 8.00 17.34
C VAL A 318 14.12 6.62 16.82
N ASN A 319 13.05 6.52 16.07
CA ASN A 319 12.57 5.30 15.46
C ASN A 319 12.61 5.43 13.92
N TYR A 320 13.68 4.96 13.31
CA TYR A 320 13.87 4.94 11.85
C TYR A 320 14.71 3.71 11.46
N PRO A 321 14.22 2.85 10.53
CA PRO A 321 14.89 1.57 10.23
C PRO A 321 16.26 1.71 9.56
N GLY A 322 16.61 2.90 9.10
CA GLY A 322 17.93 3.21 8.55
C GLY A 322 19.01 3.53 9.60
N LEU A 323 18.65 3.64 10.88
CA LEU A 323 19.62 3.85 11.96
C LEU A 323 20.10 2.52 12.52
N PRO A 324 21.42 2.36 12.81
CA PRO A 324 21.96 1.15 13.46
C PRO A 324 21.37 0.87 14.85
N SER A 325 20.79 1.87 15.50
CA SER A 325 20.09 1.75 16.79
C SER A 325 18.70 1.12 16.69
N HIS A 326 18.14 1.00 15.47
CA HIS A 326 16.80 0.43 15.27
C HIS A 326 16.81 -1.10 15.42
N PRO A 327 15.81 -1.72 16.11
CA PRO A 327 15.77 -3.17 16.31
C PRO A 327 15.79 -3.99 15.02
N ASP A 328 15.16 -3.48 13.97
CA ASP A 328 15.03 -4.16 12.67
C ASP A 328 16.07 -3.68 11.64
N TYR A 329 17.14 -3.00 12.05
CA TYR A 329 18.17 -2.45 11.14
C TYR A 329 18.68 -3.49 10.14
N GLU A 330 19.08 -4.66 10.61
CA GLU A 330 19.61 -5.74 9.74
C GLU A 330 18.57 -6.21 8.72
N ARG A 331 17.29 -6.36 9.12
CA ARG A 331 16.21 -6.70 8.20
C ARG A 331 15.94 -5.58 7.20
N ALA A 332 15.98 -4.33 7.66
CA ALA A 332 15.81 -3.17 6.78
C ALA A 332 16.95 -3.08 5.76
N GLN A 333 18.20 -3.36 6.14
CA GLN A 333 19.32 -3.42 5.18
C GLN A 333 19.15 -4.57 4.16
N LYS A 334 18.63 -5.73 4.60
CA LYS A 334 18.37 -6.88 3.72
C LYS A 334 17.30 -6.58 2.69
N TYR A 335 16.13 -6.09 3.13
CA TYR A 335 14.95 -5.96 2.28
C TYR A 335 14.82 -4.60 1.58
N LEU A 336 15.40 -3.56 2.14
CA LEU A 336 15.29 -2.17 1.69
C LEU A 336 16.67 -1.53 1.43
N PRO A 337 17.56 -2.19 0.66
CA PRO A 337 18.95 -1.70 0.48
C PRO A 337 19.02 -0.36 -0.27
N ALA A 338 17.96 0.01 -1.02
CA ALA A 338 17.87 1.26 -1.75
C ALA A 338 17.42 2.46 -0.89
N GLY A 339 17.02 2.21 0.37
CA GLY A 339 16.57 3.22 1.32
C GLY A 339 15.43 2.71 2.20
N GLN A 340 15.35 3.17 3.44
CA GLN A 340 14.48 2.63 4.48
C GLN A 340 13.21 3.46 4.70
N GLY A 341 12.72 4.11 3.65
CA GLY A 341 11.48 4.90 3.65
C GLY A 341 11.67 6.37 4.04
N GLY A 342 10.60 7.14 3.88
CA GLY A 342 10.56 8.58 4.15
C GLY A 342 9.82 8.94 5.44
N ILE A 343 9.56 7.97 6.35
CA ILE A 343 8.82 8.19 7.59
C ILE A 343 9.72 7.85 8.77
N LEU A 344 9.74 8.73 9.76
CA LEU A 344 10.40 8.48 11.03
C LEU A 344 9.52 8.93 12.21
N GLY A 345 9.81 8.40 13.38
CA GLY A 345 9.24 8.82 14.64
C GLY A 345 10.32 9.20 15.64
N PHE A 346 10.01 10.08 16.58
CA PHE A 346 10.90 10.36 17.70
C PHE A 346 10.11 10.73 18.95
N GLY A 347 10.71 10.47 20.11
CA GLY A 347 10.21 10.90 21.42
C GLY A 347 10.82 12.23 21.82
N ILE A 348 9.95 13.21 22.12
CA ILE A 348 10.37 14.53 22.57
C ILE A 348 10.43 14.60 24.10
N LYS A 349 11.49 15.17 24.67
CA LYS A 349 11.57 15.42 26.11
C LYS A 349 10.47 16.34 26.59
N GLY A 350 9.86 16.00 27.73
CA GLY A 350 8.73 16.75 28.28
C GLY A 350 7.35 16.24 27.87
N GLY A 351 7.29 15.11 27.12
CA GLY A 351 6.06 14.37 26.85
C GLY A 351 5.09 15.12 25.94
N ALA A 352 3.79 14.87 26.13
CA ALA A 352 2.71 15.38 25.26
C ALA A 352 2.66 16.92 25.18
N ALA A 353 2.94 17.63 26.27
CA ALA A 353 2.91 19.09 26.29
C ALA A 353 4.01 19.70 25.39
N SER A 354 5.23 19.15 25.46
CA SER A 354 6.33 19.55 24.59
C SER A 354 6.08 19.12 23.14
N GLY A 355 5.46 17.94 22.92
CA GLY A 355 5.05 17.50 21.60
C GLY A 355 4.06 18.46 20.93
N ALA A 356 3.03 18.89 21.64
CA ALA A 356 2.08 19.87 21.15
C ALA A 356 2.77 21.21 20.81
N LYS A 357 3.62 21.72 21.72
CA LYS A 357 4.34 22.96 21.52
C LYS A 357 5.35 22.90 20.35
N PHE A 358 5.99 21.73 20.15
CA PHE A 358 6.82 21.48 18.98
C PHE A 358 6.01 21.61 17.70
N ILE A 359 4.86 20.92 17.60
CA ILE A 359 3.96 20.95 16.44
C ILE A 359 3.52 22.39 16.14
N ASP A 360 3.16 23.16 17.16
CA ASP A 360 2.71 24.56 17.00
C ASP A 360 3.88 25.51 16.61
N SER A 361 5.13 25.07 16.76
CA SER A 361 6.33 25.89 16.52
C SER A 361 6.97 25.67 15.16
N VAL A 362 6.64 24.60 14.43
CA VAL A 362 7.17 24.35 13.07
C VAL A 362 6.69 25.44 12.11
N LYS A 363 7.53 25.78 11.14
CA LYS A 363 7.26 26.87 10.16
C LYS A 363 7.27 26.38 8.71
N LEU A 364 8.15 25.41 8.39
CA LEU A 364 8.26 24.79 7.07
C LEU A 364 7.39 23.55 7.00
N ALA A 365 7.53 22.66 7.98
CA ALA A 365 6.79 21.41 8.02
C ALA A 365 5.28 21.67 8.24
N SER A 366 4.44 20.95 7.53
CA SER A 366 2.99 21.09 7.63
C SER A 366 2.40 20.16 8.67
N HIS A 367 1.60 20.70 9.61
CA HIS A 367 0.86 19.90 10.60
C HIS A 367 -0.42 19.37 9.98
N LEU A 368 -0.43 18.09 9.60
CA LEU A 368 -1.60 17.41 9.03
C LEU A 368 -1.48 15.88 9.09
N ALA A 369 -2.61 15.20 8.92
CA ALA A 369 -2.72 13.74 8.97
C ALA A 369 -2.50 13.12 7.57
N ASN A 370 -1.29 13.15 7.05
CA ASN A 370 -0.90 12.45 5.82
C ASN A 370 0.55 11.95 5.92
N ILE A 371 1.02 11.24 4.89
CA ILE A 371 2.41 10.80 4.68
C ILE A 371 2.71 10.81 3.17
N GLY A 372 3.99 10.82 2.81
CA GLY A 372 4.43 10.60 1.43
C GLY A 372 4.18 11.77 0.49
N ASP A 373 3.96 12.97 1.01
CA ASP A 373 3.94 14.21 0.23
C ASP A 373 5.38 14.65 -0.09
N ALA A 374 5.55 15.36 -1.19
CA ALA A 374 6.82 16.02 -1.54
C ALA A 374 7.26 17.04 -0.49
N LYS A 375 6.32 17.57 0.31
CA LYS A 375 6.56 18.48 1.43
C LYS A 375 6.65 17.70 2.73
N THR A 376 7.50 18.18 3.65
CA THR A 376 7.63 17.60 5.00
C THR A 376 6.37 17.83 5.83
N LEU A 377 5.88 16.74 6.44
CA LEU A 377 4.68 16.72 7.27
C LEU A 377 5.02 16.25 8.67
N VAL A 378 4.36 16.84 9.67
CA VAL A 378 4.50 16.47 11.08
C VAL A 378 3.14 16.24 11.72
N ILE A 379 3.08 15.33 12.70
CA ILE A 379 1.88 15.10 13.49
C ILE A 379 2.25 14.51 14.87
N HIS A 380 1.41 14.76 15.87
CA HIS A 380 1.47 14.15 17.18
C HIS A 380 0.40 13.07 17.28
N PRO A 381 0.70 11.79 17.03
CA PRO A 381 -0.31 10.74 16.89
C PRO A 381 -1.22 10.53 18.09
N ALA A 382 -0.67 10.61 19.31
CA ALA A 382 -1.43 10.36 20.54
C ALA A 382 -2.63 11.31 20.70
N THR A 383 -2.52 12.57 20.26
CA THR A 383 -3.60 13.57 20.36
C THR A 383 -4.42 13.73 19.09
N THR A 384 -4.12 12.96 18.01
CA THR A 384 -4.77 13.11 16.71
C THR A 384 -5.18 11.77 16.12
N THR A 385 -4.32 11.12 15.35
CA THR A 385 -4.66 9.90 14.58
C THR A 385 -4.98 8.69 15.45
N HIS A 386 -4.52 8.65 16.70
CA HIS A 386 -4.73 7.57 17.66
C HIS A 386 -5.49 8.02 18.91
N GLN A 387 -6.07 9.23 18.91
CA GLN A 387 -6.80 9.79 20.04
C GLN A 387 -8.00 8.93 20.50
N GLN A 388 -8.55 8.14 19.58
CA GLN A 388 -9.70 7.27 19.85
C GLN A 388 -9.32 5.96 20.57
N LEU A 389 -8.03 5.62 20.60
CA LEU A 389 -7.52 4.44 21.29
C LEU A 389 -7.31 4.71 22.78
N SER A 390 -7.52 3.67 23.61
CA SER A 390 -7.13 3.74 25.03
C SER A 390 -5.60 3.90 25.16
N PRO A 391 -5.08 4.37 26.31
CA PRO A 391 -3.63 4.44 26.54
C PRO A 391 -2.91 3.10 26.33
N GLU A 392 -3.54 1.99 26.68
CA GLU A 392 -3.01 0.63 26.49
C GLU A 392 -2.97 0.25 25.01
N GLU A 393 -4.01 0.59 24.25
CA GLU A 393 -4.06 0.36 22.80
C GLU A 393 -3.06 1.26 22.05
N GLN A 394 -2.91 2.52 22.47
CA GLN A 394 -1.88 3.43 21.95
C GLN A 394 -0.48 2.85 22.17
N ALA A 395 -0.18 2.41 23.39
CA ALA A 395 1.10 1.80 23.72
C ALA A 395 1.35 0.52 22.90
N SER A 396 0.33 -0.32 22.71
CA SER A 396 0.40 -1.53 21.88
C SER A 396 0.68 -1.20 20.40
N ALA A 397 0.13 -0.09 19.90
CA ALA A 397 0.39 0.43 18.57
C ALA A 397 1.74 1.15 18.43
N GLY A 398 2.52 1.26 19.52
CA GLY A 398 3.81 1.98 19.54
C GLY A 398 3.67 3.50 19.59
N VAL A 399 2.52 4.01 20.04
CA VAL A 399 2.24 5.45 20.20
C VAL A 399 2.34 5.81 21.68
N THR A 400 3.40 6.54 22.03
CA THR A 400 3.59 7.09 23.39
C THR A 400 3.18 8.56 23.44
N PRO A 401 2.94 9.15 24.64
CA PRO A 401 2.57 10.55 24.77
C PRO A 401 3.62 11.56 24.25
N ASP A 402 4.88 11.15 24.18
CA ASP A 402 6.02 11.94 23.68
C ASP A 402 6.27 11.76 22.17
N PHE A 403 5.53 10.85 21.51
CA PHE A 403 5.78 10.44 20.12
C PHE A 403 5.37 11.51 19.12
N VAL A 404 6.33 11.92 18.28
CA VAL A 404 6.10 12.76 17.10
C VAL A 404 6.46 11.98 15.85
N ARG A 405 5.58 11.97 14.84
CA ARG A 405 5.84 11.39 13.53
C ARG A 405 6.18 12.46 12.51
N VAL A 406 7.24 12.24 11.74
CA VAL A 406 7.63 13.07 10.58
C VAL A 406 7.57 12.24 9.32
N SER A 407 6.86 12.72 8.31
CA SER A 407 6.98 12.24 6.93
C SER A 407 7.87 13.24 6.19
N VAL A 408 9.10 12.84 5.97
CA VAL A 408 10.14 13.73 5.44
C VAL A 408 9.96 13.93 3.94
N GLY A 409 9.93 15.18 3.51
CA GLY A 409 9.77 15.59 2.12
C GLY A 409 11.08 15.59 1.32
N ILE A 410 11.05 16.24 0.15
CA ILE A 410 12.17 16.29 -0.78
C ILE A 410 12.80 17.69 -0.85
N GLU A 411 12.47 18.57 0.10
CA GLU A 411 13.09 19.89 0.27
C GLU A 411 14.60 19.75 0.50
N ASP A 412 15.30 20.86 0.52
CA ASP A 412 16.70 20.88 0.96
C ASP A 412 16.75 20.49 2.45
N VAL A 413 17.55 19.48 2.76
CA VAL A 413 17.53 18.84 4.09
C VAL A 413 17.97 19.79 5.20
N GLU A 414 18.82 20.72 4.90
CA GLU A 414 19.31 21.77 5.81
C GLU A 414 18.15 22.65 6.30
N ASP A 415 17.19 22.98 5.42
CA ASP A 415 15.99 23.75 5.76
C ASP A 415 15.05 22.96 6.64
N ILE A 416 14.85 21.65 6.34
CA ILE A 416 14.07 20.75 7.19
C ILE A 416 14.68 20.68 8.59
N ILE A 417 15.99 20.45 8.69
CA ILE A 417 16.71 20.35 9.97
C ILE A 417 16.62 21.66 10.75
N ALA A 418 16.79 22.80 10.08
CA ALA A 418 16.69 24.12 10.72
C ALA A 418 15.30 24.39 11.30
N ASP A 419 14.22 23.97 10.59
CA ASP A 419 12.85 24.10 11.09
C ASP A 419 12.59 23.21 12.30
N LEU A 420 13.01 21.93 12.24
CA LEU A 420 12.87 21.01 13.37
C LEU A 420 13.70 21.46 14.59
N ASP A 421 14.93 21.95 14.40
CA ASP A 421 15.80 22.44 15.47
C ASP A 421 15.17 23.63 16.22
N GLN A 422 14.67 24.63 15.49
CA GLN A 422 14.03 25.80 16.12
C GLN A 422 12.77 25.41 16.87
N ALA A 423 11.97 24.46 16.34
CA ALA A 423 10.75 23.99 16.98
C ALA A 423 11.04 23.14 18.22
N LEU A 424 12.08 22.27 18.18
CA LEU A 424 12.55 21.50 19.34
C LEU A 424 13.01 22.41 20.47
N LYS A 425 13.80 23.46 20.18
CA LYS A 425 14.24 24.44 21.16
C LYS A 425 13.06 25.23 21.75
N ALA A 426 12.11 25.64 20.91
CA ALA A 426 10.91 26.35 21.37
C ALA A 426 10.04 25.48 22.28
N SER A 427 9.98 24.17 22.06
CA SER A 427 9.19 23.22 22.85
C SER A 427 9.66 23.07 24.30
N GLN A 428 10.92 23.40 24.58
CA GLN A 428 11.54 23.31 25.94
C GLN A 428 11.59 24.63 26.68
N ALA A 429 11.29 25.75 26.01
CA ALA A 429 11.20 27.08 26.62
C ALA A 429 9.85 27.28 27.32
#